data_273572fe08c10946e1a0c53ec38d13f3
#
_entry.id   273572fe08c10946e1a0c53ec38d13f3
#
_cell.length_a   1.000
_cell.length_b   1.000
_cell.length_c   1.000
_cell.angle_alpha   90.00
_cell.angle_beta   90.00
_cell.angle_gamma   90.00
#
_symmetry.space_group_name_H-M   'P 1'
#
loop_
_entity.id
_entity.type
_entity.pdbx_description
1 polymer ?
#
loop_
_entity_poly.entity_id
_entity_poly.type
_entity_poly.pdbx_seq_one_letter_code
_entity_poly.pdbx_strand_id
1 'polypeptide(L)'
;MPSCAIRACYVVAFGVRYGRKIMSALKELLFDEILQARQRVYAVGDPTPLQRLNLPGVDAVVYAKREDLGPIKAYKWRGAYNCMCKLTPEQRAGGVVAASAGNHGQGVALAARRLGCKAHIFMPRSTPTVKQNAVKSHGGDNVEIVLIGDSYDAASAAAHEFADANGLTFVHPYDDPATMGGQGTLADEVVMSGHGAFDRVYLQIGGGGLAAGCSCWFKKFWPDCKCIGVEGVKQASMKLAVESGERKALPYVDVFCDGTAVRIAGENTFELCRELLDGFVTVTNDEVCQAIRSLWNALRVVPEPSGAMGLAALLQDWEAGNIKPGEKCLVVLSGGNMDFSQLGVVAARGGVSETNRTLRYLRIPMETKRGQILKYLNHIPEGVQLMDVQFGRLKGDIQHPVFGILGTDEQFAEIERGLAQRGLAAEDVTHDDDVLFRMISYDRVHLSHPVFFVIEFPERPGAFQEFMSGVGRYANLCYFNYKYSGEQVGRAMVGLEFLTVEDREACRAFAESMKGTTIQSIKEMPDNVRRRVLDNMSPAQ
;
A
#
# COMPACT_ATOMS: atom_id res chain seq x y z
N MET A 1 14.23 10.63 -61.46
CA MET A 1 13.54 10.77 -60.18
C MET A 1 14.53 10.53 -59.04
N PRO A 2 14.97 11.58 -58.38
CA PRO A 2 15.37 11.52 -56.99
C PRO A 2 14.93 12.77 -56.25
N SER A 3 13.65 12.87 -55.80
CA SER A 3 13.21 14.05 -55.05
C SER A 3 12.37 13.75 -53.79
N CYS A 4 12.09 12.46 -53.52
CA CYS A 4 11.26 12.08 -52.38
C CYS A 4 12.07 11.79 -51.09
N ALA A 5 13.30 11.27 -51.22
CA ALA A 5 14.13 10.92 -50.05
C ALA A 5 14.74 12.16 -49.35
N ILE A 6 15.01 13.23 -50.09
CA ILE A 6 15.62 14.44 -49.52
C ILE A 6 14.60 15.28 -48.72
N ARG A 7 13.29 15.26 -49.11
CA ARG A 7 12.25 15.96 -48.34
C ARG A 7 11.93 15.28 -47.00
N ALA A 8 11.99 13.94 -46.95
CA ALA A 8 11.76 13.20 -45.70
C ALA A 8 12.88 13.45 -44.66
N CYS A 9 14.14 13.50 -45.12
CA CYS A 9 15.28 13.78 -44.22
C CYS A 9 15.28 15.24 -43.70
N TYR A 10 14.79 16.21 -44.48
CA TYR A 10 14.73 17.61 -44.02
C TYR A 10 13.59 17.86 -43.02
N VAL A 11 12.43 17.22 -43.19
CA VAL A 11 11.30 17.36 -42.27
C VAL A 11 11.64 16.70 -40.91
N VAL A 12 12.29 15.52 -40.91
CA VAL A 12 12.75 14.86 -39.70
C VAL A 12 13.89 15.65 -39.02
N ALA A 13 14.86 16.20 -39.80
CA ALA A 13 15.95 17.00 -39.24
C ALA A 13 15.47 18.34 -38.68
N PHE A 14 14.47 18.99 -39.31
CA PHE A 14 13.88 20.23 -38.82
C PHE A 14 13.01 19.99 -37.59
N GLY A 15 12.20 18.92 -37.55
CA GLY A 15 11.41 18.53 -36.42
C GLY A 15 12.28 18.19 -35.20
N VAL A 16 13.37 17.46 -35.38
CA VAL A 16 14.33 17.12 -34.31
C VAL A 16 15.10 18.35 -33.81
N ARG A 17 15.48 19.29 -34.68
CA ARG A 17 16.12 20.56 -34.27
C ARG A 17 15.15 21.50 -33.53
N TYR A 18 13.90 21.57 -33.96
CA TYR A 18 12.87 22.41 -33.33
C TYR A 18 12.47 21.81 -31.97
N GLY A 19 12.28 20.49 -31.92
CA GLY A 19 12.02 19.76 -30.68
C GLY A 19 13.15 19.91 -29.63
N ARG A 20 14.42 19.82 -30.05
CA ARG A 20 15.57 20.05 -29.15
C ARG A 20 15.66 21.50 -28.64
N LYS A 21 15.28 22.50 -29.42
CA LYS A 21 15.24 23.90 -28.97
C LYS A 21 14.12 24.15 -27.95
N ILE A 22 12.94 23.60 -28.19
CA ILE A 22 11.81 23.72 -27.24
C ILE A 22 12.14 23.00 -25.93
N MET A 23 12.74 21.82 -26.00
CA MET A 23 13.13 21.03 -24.84
C MET A 23 14.21 21.73 -24.00
N SER A 24 15.23 22.28 -24.62
CA SER A 24 16.24 23.09 -23.92
C SER A 24 15.60 24.29 -23.22
N ALA A 25 14.61 24.94 -23.85
CA ALA A 25 13.90 26.07 -23.27
C ALA A 25 13.04 25.66 -22.05
N LEU A 26 12.36 24.51 -22.11
CA LEU A 26 11.54 24.00 -20.98
C LEU A 26 12.40 23.62 -19.76
N LYS A 27 13.59 23.04 -20.01
CA LYS A 27 14.55 22.71 -18.90
C LYS A 27 15.09 23.98 -18.25
N GLU A 28 15.53 24.95 -19.02
CA GLU A 28 16.02 26.22 -18.47
C GLU A 28 14.92 26.97 -17.72
N LEU A 29 13.71 27.02 -18.27
CA LEU A 29 12.55 27.61 -17.60
C LEU A 29 12.24 26.91 -16.27
N LEU A 30 12.29 25.57 -16.22
CA LEU A 30 12.06 24.82 -14.99
C LEU A 30 13.19 25.05 -13.98
N PHE A 31 14.44 25.10 -14.43
CA PHE A 31 15.57 25.39 -13.55
C PHE A 31 15.45 26.78 -12.91
N ASP A 32 15.13 27.80 -13.71
CA ASP A 32 14.90 29.16 -13.21
C ASP A 32 13.70 29.23 -12.25
N GLU A 33 12.64 28.47 -12.54
CA GLU A 33 11.48 28.40 -11.65
C GLU A 33 11.81 27.75 -10.31
N ILE A 34 12.66 26.71 -10.28
CA ILE A 34 13.12 26.09 -9.02
C ILE A 34 13.93 27.10 -8.20
N LEU A 35 14.83 27.86 -8.84
CA LEU A 35 15.59 28.93 -8.18
C LEU A 35 14.68 29.97 -7.51
N GLN A 36 13.62 30.38 -8.19
CA GLN A 36 12.65 31.34 -7.67
C GLN A 36 11.74 30.71 -6.59
N ALA A 37 11.36 29.42 -6.75
CA ALA A 37 10.53 28.69 -5.82
C ALA A 37 11.16 28.58 -4.43
N ARG A 38 12.50 28.52 -4.32
CA ARG A 38 13.22 28.49 -3.04
C ARG A 38 12.76 29.60 -2.10
N GLN A 39 12.72 30.84 -2.58
CA GLN A 39 12.33 31.99 -1.74
C GLN A 39 10.89 31.88 -1.26
N ARG A 40 9.98 31.37 -2.09
CA ARG A 40 8.56 31.25 -1.76
C ARG A 40 8.32 30.09 -0.81
N VAL A 41 8.85 28.92 -1.12
CA VAL A 41 8.63 27.69 -0.37
C VAL A 41 9.23 27.78 1.03
N TYR A 42 10.47 28.26 1.15
CA TYR A 42 11.14 28.39 2.46
C TYR A 42 10.61 29.52 3.34
N ALA A 43 9.77 30.41 2.80
CA ALA A 43 9.05 31.39 3.62
C ALA A 43 7.91 30.77 4.48
N VAL A 44 7.46 29.54 4.15
CA VAL A 44 6.30 28.91 4.79
C VAL A 44 6.52 27.50 5.28
N GLY A 45 7.64 26.89 4.94
CA GLY A 45 8.00 25.57 5.40
C GLY A 45 9.51 25.36 5.46
N ASP A 46 9.96 24.76 6.55
CA ASP A 46 11.37 24.42 6.73
C ASP A 46 11.81 23.28 5.80
N PRO A 47 13.11 23.19 5.46
CA PRO A 47 13.68 22.03 4.79
C PRO A 47 13.39 20.75 5.58
N THR A 48 12.94 19.71 4.89
CA THR A 48 12.69 18.42 5.52
C THR A 48 14.00 17.64 5.71
N PRO A 49 14.08 16.76 6.73
CA PRO A 49 15.32 16.04 6.99
C PRO A 49 15.74 15.10 5.86
N LEU A 50 17.07 14.96 5.70
CA LEU A 50 17.72 13.91 4.94
C LEU A 50 18.28 12.89 5.96
N GLN A 51 17.66 11.71 6.05
CA GLN A 51 17.93 10.72 7.09
C GLN A 51 18.56 9.46 6.51
N ARG A 52 19.68 9.00 7.10
CA ARG A 52 20.31 7.74 6.70
C ARG A 52 19.43 6.56 7.11
N LEU A 53 19.29 5.59 6.20
CA LEU A 53 18.63 4.31 6.44
C LEU A 53 19.68 3.22 6.65
N ASN A 54 19.49 2.43 7.71
CA ASN A 54 20.23 1.20 7.90
C ASN A 54 19.31 0.04 7.51
N LEU A 55 19.62 -0.58 6.39
CA LEU A 55 18.81 -1.68 5.81
C LEU A 55 19.62 -2.97 5.91
N PRO A 56 19.13 -3.98 6.67
CA PRO A 56 19.81 -5.27 6.76
C PRO A 56 20.00 -5.89 5.36
N GLY A 57 21.20 -6.39 5.08
CA GLY A 57 21.53 -7.03 3.80
C GLY A 57 21.78 -6.08 2.63
N VAL A 58 21.69 -4.76 2.82
CA VAL A 58 21.97 -3.75 1.78
C VAL A 58 23.28 -3.02 2.12
N ASP A 59 24.33 -3.29 1.36
CA ASP A 59 25.65 -2.65 1.53
C ASP A 59 25.81 -1.39 0.65
N ALA A 60 24.72 -0.64 0.48
CA ALA A 60 24.69 0.68 -0.12
C ALA A 60 24.48 1.75 0.96
N VAL A 61 24.92 2.98 0.68
CA VAL A 61 24.72 4.12 1.60
C VAL A 61 23.39 4.78 1.26
N VAL A 62 22.32 4.39 1.93
CA VAL A 62 20.97 4.82 1.61
C VAL A 62 20.51 5.98 2.49
N TYR A 63 19.95 7.01 1.86
CA TYR A 63 19.29 8.13 2.53
C TYR A 63 17.83 8.26 2.11
N ALA A 64 16.99 8.66 3.06
CA ALA A 64 15.59 9.00 2.85
C ALA A 64 15.39 10.51 2.99
N LYS A 65 14.81 11.14 1.98
CA LYS A 65 14.28 12.50 2.08
C LYS A 65 12.88 12.46 2.67
N ARG A 66 12.70 13.05 3.86
CA ARG A 66 11.56 12.87 4.76
C ARG A 66 10.42 13.88 4.49
N GLU A 67 9.76 13.77 3.34
CA GLU A 67 8.63 14.66 3.01
C GLU A 67 7.35 14.35 3.82
N ASP A 68 7.28 13.19 4.46
CA ASP A 68 6.27 12.84 5.46
C ASP A 68 6.30 13.73 6.72
N LEU A 69 7.38 14.47 6.92
CA LEU A 69 7.52 15.46 8.02
C LEU A 69 7.15 16.89 7.60
N GLY A 70 6.81 17.11 6.34
CA GLY A 70 6.35 18.41 5.85
C GLY A 70 4.98 18.86 6.41
N PRO A 71 4.56 20.11 6.14
CA PRO A 71 3.36 20.72 6.73
C PRO A 71 2.05 19.96 6.52
N ILE A 72 1.90 19.28 5.38
CA ILE A 72 0.72 18.42 5.08
C ILE A 72 1.06 16.94 5.13
N LYS A 73 2.18 16.55 5.73
CA LYS A 73 2.69 15.19 5.76
C LYS A 73 2.95 14.59 4.36
N ALA A 74 3.21 15.44 3.36
CA ALA A 74 3.56 15.06 1.99
C ALA A 74 4.19 16.25 1.24
N TYR A 75 4.96 16.00 0.17
CA TYR A 75 5.71 17.03 -0.57
C TYR A 75 4.83 18.00 -1.38
N LYS A 76 3.61 17.64 -1.69
CA LYS A 76 2.74 18.35 -2.66
C LYS A 76 2.46 19.83 -2.30
N TRP A 77 2.58 20.20 -1.04
CA TRP A 77 2.41 21.59 -0.59
C TRP A 77 3.41 22.54 -1.27
N ARG A 78 4.62 22.08 -1.57
CA ARG A 78 5.68 22.87 -2.19
C ARG A 78 5.25 23.44 -3.54
N GLY A 79 4.80 22.55 -4.43
CA GLY A 79 4.33 22.95 -5.76
C GLY A 79 3.02 23.73 -5.71
N ALA A 80 2.06 23.31 -4.90
CA ALA A 80 0.79 24.03 -4.76
C ALA A 80 1.02 25.46 -4.26
N TYR A 81 1.83 25.63 -3.21
CA TYR A 81 2.13 26.93 -2.65
C TYR A 81 2.93 27.81 -3.63
N ASN A 82 3.97 27.26 -4.28
CA ASN A 82 4.75 28.00 -5.27
C ASN A 82 3.89 28.49 -6.43
N CYS A 83 3.03 27.63 -6.99
CA CYS A 83 2.09 27.97 -8.06
C CYS A 83 1.15 29.11 -7.62
N MET A 84 0.52 29.01 -6.46
CA MET A 84 -0.44 29.98 -5.97
C MET A 84 0.21 31.32 -5.55
N CYS A 85 1.49 31.34 -5.16
CA CYS A 85 2.23 32.58 -4.91
C CYS A 85 2.41 33.44 -6.16
N LYS A 86 2.39 32.85 -7.34
CA LYS A 86 2.57 33.56 -8.61
C LYS A 86 1.29 34.18 -9.16
N LEU A 87 0.15 33.92 -8.54
CA LEU A 87 -1.12 34.50 -8.93
C LEU A 87 -1.11 36.02 -8.73
N THR A 88 -1.67 36.74 -9.70
CA THR A 88 -1.88 38.19 -9.58
C THR A 88 -2.86 38.48 -8.43
N PRO A 89 -2.90 39.73 -7.91
CA PRO A 89 -3.89 40.11 -6.90
C PRO A 89 -5.34 39.80 -7.34
N GLU A 90 -5.66 40.01 -8.62
CA GLU A 90 -6.99 39.78 -9.20
C GLU A 90 -7.30 38.27 -9.23
N GLN A 91 -6.37 37.43 -9.71
CA GLN A 91 -6.51 35.98 -9.71
C GLN A 91 -6.69 35.43 -8.29
N ARG A 92 -5.93 35.97 -7.33
CA ARG A 92 -6.01 35.55 -5.93
C ARG A 92 -7.34 35.97 -5.30
N ALA A 93 -7.84 37.16 -5.63
CA ALA A 93 -9.14 37.65 -5.16
C ALA A 93 -10.30 36.82 -5.75
N GLY A 94 -10.20 36.38 -6.99
CA GLY A 94 -11.17 35.48 -7.63
C GLY A 94 -11.21 34.08 -7.00
N GLY A 95 -10.05 33.60 -6.55
CA GLY A 95 -9.90 32.26 -5.99
C GLY A 95 -9.33 31.24 -6.98
N VAL A 96 -9.14 30.03 -6.52
CA VAL A 96 -8.54 28.93 -7.31
C VAL A 96 -9.41 27.69 -7.31
N VAL A 97 -9.16 26.83 -8.27
CA VAL A 97 -9.80 25.52 -8.40
C VAL A 97 -8.73 24.42 -8.44
N ALA A 98 -9.01 23.29 -7.81
CA ALA A 98 -8.19 22.09 -7.94
C ALA A 98 -9.05 20.84 -7.94
N ALA A 99 -8.60 19.78 -8.59
CA ALA A 99 -9.18 18.44 -8.54
C ALA A 99 -8.23 17.51 -7.81
N SER A 100 -8.55 17.12 -6.58
CA SER A 100 -7.74 16.16 -5.81
C SER A 100 -8.41 15.74 -4.52
N ALA A 101 -8.52 14.44 -4.30
CA ALA A 101 -8.96 13.85 -3.04
C ALA A 101 -7.78 13.56 -2.06
N GLY A 102 -6.54 13.88 -2.43
CA GLY A 102 -5.33 13.50 -1.69
C GLY A 102 -4.41 14.68 -1.36
N ASN A 103 -3.11 14.42 -1.41
CA ASN A 103 -2.05 15.33 -0.97
C ASN A 103 -2.04 16.69 -1.71
N HIS A 104 -2.40 16.70 -3.00
CA HIS A 104 -2.45 17.97 -3.75
C HIS A 104 -3.58 18.88 -3.23
N GLY A 105 -4.77 18.31 -2.99
CA GLY A 105 -5.89 19.07 -2.39
C GLY A 105 -5.53 19.67 -1.03
N GLN A 106 -4.82 18.91 -0.18
CA GLN A 106 -4.30 19.42 1.10
C GLN A 106 -3.27 20.54 0.89
N GLY A 107 -2.39 20.39 -0.10
CA GLY A 107 -1.41 21.43 -0.46
C GLY A 107 -2.05 22.73 -0.93
N VAL A 108 -3.07 22.65 -1.80
CA VAL A 108 -3.85 23.82 -2.25
C VAL A 108 -4.61 24.45 -1.09
N ALA A 109 -5.20 23.64 -0.21
CA ALA A 109 -5.89 24.10 0.98
C ALA A 109 -4.98 24.89 1.93
N LEU A 110 -3.79 24.36 2.22
CA LEU A 110 -2.77 25.05 3.02
C LEU A 110 -2.35 26.37 2.36
N ALA A 111 -2.10 26.36 1.06
CA ALA A 111 -1.70 27.53 0.30
C ALA A 111 -2.82 28.60 0.31
N ALA A 112 -4.06 28.20 0.10
CA ALA A 112 -5.22 29.09 0.13
C ALA A 112 -5.34 29.81 1.47
N ARG A 113 -5.22 29.09 2.58
CA ARG A 113 -5.23 29.66 3.93
C ARG A 113 -4.06 30.62 4.17
N ARG A 114 -2.84 30.25 3.73
CA ARG A 114 -1.64 31.08 3.93
C ARG A 114 -1.68 32.36 3.11
N LEU A 115 -2.26 32.31 1.92
CA LEU A 115 -2.34 33.45 0.99
C LEU A 115 -3.65 34.25 1.11
N GLY A 116 -4.59 33.80 1.96
CA GLY A 116 -5.86 34.48 2.16
C GLY A 116 -6.79 34.43 0.93
N CYS A 117 -6.69 33.39 0.08
CA CYS A 117 -7.57 33.24 -1.09
C CYS A 117 -8.56 32.07 -0.89
N LYS A 118 -9.63 32.07 -1.68
CA LYS A 118 -10.57 30.95 -1.70
C LYS A 118 -10.07 29.83 -2.62
N ALA A 119 -10.38 28.60 -2.25
CA ALA A 119 -10.09 27.43 -3.07
C ALA A 119 -11.29 26.48 -3.15
N HIS A 120 -11.69 26.13 -4.37
CA HIS A 120 -12.70 25.12 -4.63
C HIS A 120 -12.00 23.81 -4.96
N ILE A 121 -12.16 22.78 -4.12
CA ILE A 121 -11.47 21.49 -4.26
C ILE A 121 -12.48 20.43 -4.62
N PHE A 122 -12.39 19.98 -5.87
CA PHE A 122 -13.25 18.97 -6.45
C PHE A 122 -12.75 17.57 -6.13
N MET A 123 -13.66 16.72 -5.67
CA MET A 123 -13.37 15.33 -5.29
C MET A 123 -14.48 14.41 -5.77
N PRO A 124 -14.21 13.13 -6.08
CA PRO A 124 -15.25 12.14 -6.29
C PRO A 124 -16.18 12.03 -5.08
N ARG A 125 -17.45 11.71 -5.30
CA ARG A 125 -18.44 11.47 -4.22
C ARG A 125 -18.03 10.35 -3.27
N SER A 126 -17.28 9.37 -3.78
CA SER A 126 -16.75 8.25 -3.02
C SER A 126 -15.56 8.59 -2.12
N THR A 127 -15.09 9.87 -2.11
CA THR A 127 -13.93 10.27 -1.30
C THR A 127 -14.20 10.08 0.19
N PRO A 128 -13.38 9.29 0.92
CA PRO A 128 -13.56 9.07 2.35
C PRO A 128 -13.56 10.36 3.17
N THR A 129 -14.40 10.41 4.19
CA THR A 129 -14.54 11.60 5.07
C THR A 129 -13.21 12.00 5.72
N VAL A 130 -12.33 11.05 6.02
CA VAL A 130 -11.00 11.32 6.59
C VAL A 130 -10.16 12.20 5.64
N LYS A 131 -10.21 11.97 4.33
CA LYS A 131 -9.51 12.78 3.33
C LYS A 131 -10.13 14.17 3.18
N GLN A 132 -11.46 14.26 3.18
CA GLN A 132 -12.17 15.54 3.18
C GLN A 132 -11.82 16.38 4.42
N ASN A 133 -11.81 15.76 5.60
CA ASN A 133 -11.46 16.44 6.85
C ASN A 133 -10.00 16.91 6.87
N ALA A 134 -9.07 16.15 6.27
CA ALA A 134 -7.67 16.57 6.14
C ALA A 134 -7.55 17.87 5.32
N VAL A 135 -8.25 17.97 4.19
CA VAL A 135 -8.29 19.18 3.37
C VAL A 135 -8.92 20.35 4.16
N LYS A 136 -10.06 20.14 4.82
CA LYS A 136 -10.71 21.17 5.66
C LYS A 136 -9.82 21.66 6.80
N SER A 137 -9.08 20.77 7.46
CA SER A 137 -8.19 21.13 8.57
C SER A 137 -7.06 22.06 8.14
N HIS A 138 -6.52 21.86 6.93
CA HIS A 138 -5.47 22.71 6.38
C HIS A 138 -6.01 24.06 5.87
N GLY A 139 -7.17 24.06 5.22
CA GLY A 139 -7.73 25.24 4.55
C GLY A 139 -8.63 26.12 5.44
N GLY A 140 -9.28 25.52 6.44
CA GLY A 140 -10.27 26.23 7.27
C GLY A 140 -11.38 26.84 6.40
N ASP A 141 -11.73 28.10 6.68
CA ASP A 141 -12.78 28.86 5.96
C ASP A 141 -12.38 29.26 4.52
N ASN A 142 -11.13 29.04 4.14
CA ASN A 142 -10.65 29.34 2.80
C ASN A 142 -10.98 28.26 1.78
N VAL A 143 -11.51 27.11 2.20
CA VAL A 143 -11.72 25.96 1.32
C VAL A 143 -13.17 25.53 1.26
N GLU A 144 -13.66 25.38 0.05
CA GLU A 144 -14.92 24.70 -0.28
C GLU A 144 -14.63 23.37 -0.95
N ILE A 145 -15.20 22.27 -0.42
CA ILE A 145 -15.11 20.93 -1.03
C ILE A 145 -16.36 20.68 -1.88
N VAL A 146 -16.14 20.39 -3.15
CA VAL A 146 -17.21 20.04 -4.10
C VAL A 146 -17.12 18.54 -4.41
N LEU A 147 -18.12 17.77 -3.95
CA LEU A 147 -18.21 16.34 -4.21
C LEU A 147 -19.02 16.09 -5.48
N ILE A 148 -18.36 15.63 -6.56
CA ILE A 148 -18.99 15.45 -7.87
C ILE A 148 -18.38 14.27 -8.62
N GLY A 149 -19.23 13.55 -9.37
CA GLY A 149 -18.81 12.37 -10.14
C GLY A 149 -18.43 11.19 -9.25
N ASP A 150 -18.16 10.04 -9.88
CA ASP A 150 -17.79 8.80 -9.19
C ASP A 150 -16.33 8.41 -9.42
N SER A 151 -15.60 9.19 -10.23
CA SER A 151 -14.18 8.99 -10.55
C SER A 151 -13.38 10.29 -10.45
N TYR A 152 -12.06 10.17 -10.37
CA TYR A 152 -11.16 11.31 -10.43
C TYR A 152 -11.31 12.09 -11.75
N ASP A 153 -11.42 11.38 -12.88
CA ASP A 153 -11.54 12.01 -14.20
C ASP A 153 -12.82 12.86 -14.30
N ALA A 154 -13.95 12.36 -13.76
CA ALA A 154 -15.20 13.10 -13.71
C ALA A 154 -15.11 14.35 -12.81
N ALA A 155 -14.50 14.22 -11.63
CA ALA A 155 -14.29 15.36 -10.74
C ALA A 155 -13.32 16.39 -11.35
N SER A 156 -12.27 15.95 -12.05
CA SER A 156 -11.32 16.81 -12.73
C SER A 156 -11.94 17.56 -13.90
N ALA A 157 -12.77 16.88 -14.72
CA ALA A 157 -13.50 17.54 -15.82
C ALA A 157 -14.43 18.64 -15.29
N ALA A 158 -15.21 18.34 -14.24
CA ALA A 158 -16.09 19.32 -13.63
C ALA A 158 -15.32 20.50 -12.99
N ALA A 159 -14.12 20.26 -12.44
CA ALA A 159 -13.26 21.29 -11.90
C ALA A 159 -12.75 22.25 -12.99
N HIS A 160 -12.35 21.72 -14.14
CA HIS A 160 -11.95 22.55 -15.29
C HIS A 160 -13.12 23.37 -15.85
N GLU A 161 -14.27 22.74 -16.04
CA GLU A 161 -15.48 23.45 -16.49
C GLU A 161 -15.88 24.58 -15.52
N PHE A 162 -15.81 24.32 -14.21
CA PHE A 162 -16.10 25.33 -13.20
C PHE A 162 -15.06 26.47 -13.21
N ALA A 163 -13.78 26.16 -13.38
CA ALA A 163 -12.72 27.15 -13.48
C ALA A 163 -12.92 28.06 -14.69
N ASP A 164 -13.19 27.48 -15.86
CA ASP A 164 -13.41 28.22 -17.12
C ASP A 164 -14.66 29.09 -17.04
N ALA A 165 -15.77 28.56 -16.55
CA ALA A 165 -17.05 29.28 -16.44
C ALA A 165 -16.99 30.48 -15.48
N ASN A 166 -16.12 30.43 -14.46
CA ASN A 166 -16.00 31.48 -13.44
C ASN A 166 -14.72 32.32 -13.58
N GLY A 167 -13.89 32.08 -14.61
CA GLY A 167 -12.63 32.79 -14.81
C GLY A 167 -11.61 32.59 -13.68
N LEU A 168 -11.63 31.38 -13.03
CA LEU A 168 -10.75 31.03 -11.92
C LEU A 168 -9.50 30.31 -12.41
N THR A 169 -8.43 30.39 -11.63
CA THR A 169 -7.19 29.69 -11.96
C THR A 169 -7.24 28.26 -11.47
N PHE A 170 -7.04 27.29 -12.39
CA PHE A 170 -6.87 25.88 -12.03
C PHE A 170 -5.42 25.62 -11.58
N VAL A 171 -5.25 25.08 -10.36
CA VAL A 171 -3.94 24.71 -9.80
C VAL A 171 -3.64 23.27 -10.16
N HIS A 172 -2.82 23.08 -11.20
CA HIS A 172 -2.53 21.74 -11.73
C HIS A 172 -1.67 20.92 -10.78
N PRO A 173 -1.99 19.61 -10.51
CA PRO A 173 -1.30 18.79 -9.52
C PRO A 173 0.14 18.40 -9.88
N TYR A 174 0.59 18.53 -11.13
CA TYR A 174 1.91 18.11 -11.59
C TYR A 174 2.39 18.76 -12.89
N ASP A 175 1.52 19.02 -13.88
CA ASP A 175 1.92 19.41 -15.24
C ASP A 175 1.90 20.93 -15.47
N ASP A 176 2.50 21.64 -14.54
CA ASP A 176 2.67 23.09 -14.58
C ASP A 176 4.08 23.46 -14.12
N PRO A 177 4.80 24.37 -14.84
CA PRO A 177 6.18 24.73 -14.48
C PRO A 177 6.34 25.25 -13.05
N ALA A 178 5.38 26.04 -12.54
CA ALA A 178 5.44 26.55 -11.17
C ALA A 178 5.20 25.43 -10.15
N THR A 179 4.29 24.50 -10.46
CA THR A 179 4.08 23.31 -9.61
C THR A 179 5.34 22.43 -9.60
N MET A 180 5.91 22.11 -10.77
CA MET A 180 7.16 21.34 -10.89
C MET A 180 8.33 22.05 -10.19
N GLY A 181 8.43 23.36 -10.35
CA GLY A 181 9.46 24.18 -9.72
C GLY A 181 9.41 24.12 -8.19
N GLY A 182 8.22 24.20 -7.63
CA GLY A 182 8.03 23.99 -6.18
C GLY A 182 8.47 22.60 -5.72
N GLN A 183 8.14 21.53 -6.47
CA GLN A 183 8.58 20.16 -6.16
C GLN A 183 10.10 20.01 -6.25
N GLY A 184 10.74 20.69 -7.19
CA GLY A 184 12.20 20.71 -7.38
C GLY A 184 12.98 21.28 -6.19
N THR A 185 12.35 22.09 -5.32
CA THR A 185 12.99 22.56 -4.07
C THR A 185 13.38 21.42 -3.13
N LEU A 186 12.74 20.25 -3.25
CA LEU A 186 13.14 19.03 -2.52
C LEU A 186 14.57 18.62 -2.92
N ALA A 187 14.87 18.62 -4.22
CA ALA A 187 16.21 18.29 -4.73
C ALA A 187 17.23 19.37 -4.35
N ASP A 188 16.82 20.64 -4.32
CA ASP A 188 17.67 21.73 -3.82
C ASP A 188 18.12 21.49 -2.37
N GLU A 189 17.20 21.13 -1.48
CA GLU A 189 17.52 20.80 -0.10
C GLU A 189 18.53 19.66 0.01
N VAL A 190 18.44 18.65 -0.86
CA VAL A 190 19.38 17.53 -0.88
C VAL A 190 20.76 17.98 -1.37
N VAL A 191 20.82 18.78 -2.43
CA VAL A 191 22.09 19.33 -2.97
C VAL A 191 22.76 20.21 -1.92
N MET A 192 21.99 21.05 -1.23
CA MET A 192 22.49 21.98 -0.22
C MET A 192 22.76 21.34 1.15
N SER A 193 22.43 20.06 1.34
CA SER A 193 22.56 19.36 2.64
C SER A 193 24.00 19.12 3.11
N GLY A 194 24.99 19.33 2.23
CA GLY A 194 26.42 19.07 2.53
C GLY A 194 26.82 17.58 2.46
N HIS A 195 25.90 16.68 2.12
CA HIS A 195 26.22 15.25 1.99
C HIS A 195 27.00 14.89 0.72
N GLY A 196 27.18 15.84 -0.24
CA GLY A 196 27.78 15.60 -1.53
C GLY A 196 26.86 14.85 -2.51
N ALA A 197 27.39 14.53 -3.69
CA ALA A 197 26.61 13.91 -4.76
C ALA A 197 26.09 12.51 -4.39
N PHE A 198 24.96 12.16 -4.95
CA PHE A 198 24.39 10.82 -4.90
C PHE A 198 24.63 10.11 -6.24
N ASP A 199 24.88 8.79 -6.20
CA ASP A 199 25.05 7.97 -7.40
C ASP A 199 23.71 7.67 -8.05
N ARG A 200 22.65 7.47 -7.23
CA ARG A 200 21.28 7.16 -7.68
C ARG A 200 20.23 7.86 -6.85
N VAL A 201 19.15 8.27 -7.51
CA VAL A 201 17.95 8.84 -6.88
C VAL A 201 16.72 8.14 -7.43
N TYR A 202 15.84 7.64 -6.55
CA TYR A 202 14.59 6.97 -6.89
C TYR A 202 13.42 7.92 -6.68
N LEU A 203 12.73 8.26 -7.78
CA LEU A 203 11.69 9.28 -7.83
C LEU A 203 10.34 8.67 -8.24
N GLN A 204 9.38 8.61 -7.32
CA GLN A 204 8.04 8.10 -7.60
C GLN A 204 7.34 8.98 -8.64
N ILE A 205 6.66 8.32 -9.58
CA ILE A 205 5.93 8.96 -10.66
C ILE A 205 4.45 8.59 -10.58
N GLY A 206 3.62 9.66 -10.51
CA GLY A 206 2.24 9.62 -10.93
C GLY A 206 2.13 10.41 -12.24
N GLY A 207 1.79 11.70 -12.16
CA GLY A 207 1.81 12.58 -13.33
C GLY A 207 3.18 13.14 -13.73
N GLY A 208 4.25 12.88 -12.97
CA GLY A 208 5.64 13.20 -13.33
C GLY A 208 6.22 14.48 -12.70
N GLY A 209 5.42 15.31 -12.00
CA GLY A 209 5.88 16.62 -11.52
C GLY A 209 7.04 16.56 -10.51
N LEU A 210 7.07 15.57 -9.61
CA LEU A 210 8.19 15.34 -8.69
C LEU A 210 9.45 14.94 -9.46
N ALA A 211 9.32 13.94 -10.33
CA ALA A 211 10.44 13.40 -11.08
C ALA A 211 11.06 14.47 -12.01
N ALA A 212 10.23 15.21 -12.74
CA ALA A 212 10.69 16.30 -13.61
C ALA A 212 11.41 17.41 -12.84
N GLY A 213 10.81 17.90 -11.74
CA GLY A 213 11.41 18.96 -10.93
C GLY A 213 12.73 18.52 -10.27
N CYS A 214 12.74 17.36 -9.63
CA CYS A 214 13.94 16.86 -8.94
C CYS A 214 15.06 16.47 -9.91
N SER A 215 14.75 15.74 -10.99
CA SER A 215 15.78 15.34 -11.96
C SER A 215 16.38 16.54 -12.70
N CYS A 216 15.60 17.58 -13.01
CA CYS A 216 16.12 18.83 -13.58
C CYS A 216 17.21 19.44 -12.69
N TRP A 217 16.97 19.48 -11.37
CA TRP A 217 17.92 20.02 -10.41
C TRP A 217 19.12 19.10 -10.21
N PHE A 218 18.92 17.81 -9.99
CA PHE A 218 20.02 16.86 -9.79
C PHE A 218 20.95 16.80 -11.01
N LYS A 219 20.41 16.72 -12.22
CA LYS A 219 21.21 16.68 -13.45
C LYS A 219 22.02 17.96 -13.69
N LYS A 220 21.57 19.10 -13.18
CA LYS A 220 22.33 20.36 -13.26
C LYS A 220 23.53 20.37 -12.34
N PHE A 221 23.41 19.87 -11.11
CA PHE A 221 24.47 19.89 -10.10
C PHE A 221 25.28 18.60 -10.05
N TRP A 222 24.65 17.48 -10.36
CA TRP A 222 25.26 16.14 -10.36
C TRP A 222 24.92 15.42 -11.68
N PRO A 223 25.61 15.76 -12.80
CA PRO A 223 25.29 15.22 -14.12
C PRO A 223 25.35 13.69 -14.19
N ASP A 224 26.24 13.07 -13.41
CA ASP A 224 26.43 11.61 -13.37
C ASP A 224 25.44 10.88 -12.46
N CYS A 225 24.66 11.60 -11.65
CA CYS A 225 23.66 11.01 -10.79
C CYS A 225 22.55 10.35 -11.62
N LYS A 226 22.30 9.07 -11.41
CA LYS A 226 21.22 8.35 -12.09
C LYS A 226 19.88 8.68 -11.45
N CYS A 227 19.00 9.33 -12.20
CA CYS A 227 17.62 9.61 -11.80
C CYS A 227 16.73 8.49 -12.31
N ILE A 228 16.21 7.65 -11.41
CA ILE A 228 15.37 6.48 -11.71
C ILE A 228 13.92 6.81 -11.44
N GLY A 229 13.06 6.72 -12.45
CA GLY A 229 11.62 6.83 -12.31
C GLY A 229 11.02 5.56 -11.70
N VAL A 230 10.10 5.71 -10.74
CA VAL A 230 9.47 4.57 -10.07
C VAL A 230 7.97 4.63 -10.23
N GLU A 231 7.37 3.58 -10.78
CA GLU A 231 5.93 3.45 -10.98
C GLU A 231 5.42 2.09 -10.46
N GLY A 232 4.15 2.02 -10.09
CA GLY A 232 3.50 0.73 -9.84
C GLY A 232 3.32 -0.06 -11.15
N VAL A 233 3.43 -1.38 -11.12
CA VAL A 233 3.25 -2.26 -12.32
C VAL A 233 1.95 -1.96 -13.06
N LYS A 234 0.87 -1.62 -12.34
CA LYS A 234 -0.45 -1.27 -12.91
C LYS A 234 -0.70 0.24 -12.97
N GLN A 235 0.34 1.06 -12.87
CA GLN A 235 0.27 2.53 -12.86
C GLN A 235 1.33 3.17 -13.78
N ALA A 236 2.04 2.39 -14.59
CA ALA A 236 3.22 2.82 -15.34
C ALA A 236 2.88 3.63 -16.60
N SER A 237 2.21 4.77 -16.43
CA SER A 237 1.79 5.63 -17.53
C SER A 237 2.95 6.44 -18.14
N MET A 238 3.91 6.86 -17.34
CA MET A 238 5.08 7.60 -17.81
C MET A 238 6.07 6.68 -18.54
N LYS A 239 6.37 5.50 -17.97
CA LYS A 239 7.20 4.50 -18.61
C LYS A 239 6.64 4.11 -19.97
N LEU A 240 5.33 3.79 -20.03
CA LEU A 240 4.65 3.50 -21.29
C LEU A 240 4.79 4.63 -22.30
N ALA A 241 4.62 5.88 -21.87
CA ALA A 241 4.74 7.04 -22.73
C ALA A 241 6.18 7.20 -23.28
N VAL A 242 7.19 7.05 -22.42
CA VAL A 242 8.60 7.18 -22.81
C VAL A 242 9.03 6.05 -23.76
N GLU A 243 8.64 4.81 -23.48
CA GLU A 243 8.97 3.65 -24.31
C GLU A 243 8.24 3.65 -25.66
N SER A 244 6.98 4.12 -25.70
CA SER A 244 6.22 4.22 -26.96
C SER A 244 6.49 5.52 -27.74
N GLY A 245 7.13 6.51 -27.12
CA GLY A 245 7.37 7.82 -27.71
C GLY A 245 6.14 8.75 -27.75
N GLU A 246 5.01 8.34 -27.17
CA GLU A 246 3.76 9.10 -27.15
C GLU A 246 2.98 8.88 -25.84
N ARG A 247 2.25 9.93 -25.42
CA ARG A 247 1.40 9.83 -24.23
C ARG A 247 0.15 9.00 -24.52
N LYS A 248 -0.02 7.90 -23.77
CA LYS A 248 -1.17 7.00 -23.86
C LYS A 248 -1.84 6.84 -22.51
N ALA A 249 -3.17 6.83 -22.50
CA ALA A 249 -3.92 6.52 -21.31
C ALA A 249 -3.86 5.00 -21.02
N LEU A 250 -3.56 4.64 -19.79
CA LEU A 250 -3.68 3.26 -19.33
C LEU A 250 -5.16 2.82 -19.35
N PRO A 251 -5.48 1.58 -19.76
CA PRO A 251 -6.85 1.08 -19.75
C PRO A 251 -7.41 0.94 -18.32
N TYR A 252 -6.52 0.64 -17.37
CA TYR A 252 -6.82 0.49 -15.95
C TYR A 252 -5.66 1.03 -15.11
N VAL A 253 -5.98 1.61 -13.94
CA VAL A 253 -5.00 2.08 -12.95
C VAL A 253 -5.36 1.49 -11.59
N ASP A 254 -4.41 0.79 -10.98
CA ASP A 254 -4.51 0.33 -9.60
C ASP A 254 -4.46 1.54 -8.65
N VAL A 255 -5.30 1.55 -7.62
CA VAL A 255 -5.38 2.66 -6.66
C VAL A 255 -4.75 2.34 -5.30
N PHE A 256 -4.04 1.23 -5.16
CA PHE A 256 -3.34 0.89 -3.91
C PHE A 256 -2.32 1.98 -3.54
N CYS A 257 -1.48 2.40 -4.49
CA CYS A 257 -0.62 3.57 -4.36
C CYS A 257 -1.36 4.81 -4.92
N ASP A 258 -2.38 5.29 -4.21
CA ASP A 258 -3.30 6.34 -4.68
C ASP A 258 -2.63 7.68 -4.99
N GLY A 259 -1.53 8.03 -4.29
CA GLY A 259 -0.74 9.25 -4.55
C GLY A 259 -0.03 9.27 -5.91
N THR A 260 0.10 8.11 -6.58
CA THR A 260 0.72 7.93 -7.90
C THR A 260 -0.22 7.37 -8.96
N ALA A 261 -1.50 7.16 -8.64
CA ALA A 261 -2.49 6.58 -9.54
C ALA A 261 -2.94 7.57 -10.63
N VAL A 262 -2.10 7.76 -11.65
CA VAL A 262 -2.36 8.66 -12.77
C VAL A 262 -2.45 7.88 -14.08
N ARG A 263 -3.57 8.07 -14.80
CA ARG A 263 -3.92 7.30 -15.99
C ARG A 263 -3.10 7.67 -17.21
N ILE A 264 -2.68 8.94 -17.31
CA ILE A 264 -1.91 9.47 -18.44
C ILE A 264 -0.86 10.46 -17.92
N ALA A 265 0.37 10.36 -18.41
CA ALA A 265 1.45 11.29 -18.10
C ALA A 265 1.09 12.72 -18.52
N GLY A 266 1.59 13.72 -17.79
CA GLY A 266 1.46 15.12 -18.20
C GLY A 266 2.23 15.42 -19.48
N GLU A 267 1.93 16.51 -20.15
CA GLU A 267 2.57 16.88 -21.41
C GLU A 267 4.00 17.38 -21.19
N ASN A 268 4.16 18.38 -20.34
CA ASN A 268 5.47 18.93 -20.00
C ASN A 268 6.30 17.92 -19.20
N THR A 269 5.67 17.19 -18.26
CA THR A 269 6.37 16.19 -17.44
C THR A 269 6.85 15.01 -18.27
N PHE A 270 6.10 14.57 -19.29
CA PHE A 270 6.55 13.52 -20.22
C PHE A 270 7.82 13.95 -20.96
N GLU A 271 7.84 15.15 -21.54
CA GLU A 271 9.00 15.66 -22.28
C GLU A 271 10.23 15.74 -21.36
N LEU A 272 10.07 16.26 -20.15
CA LEU A 272 11.17 16.37 -19.18
C LEU A 272 11.64 15.01 -18.67
N CYS A 273 10.73 14.11 -18.30
CA CYS A 273 11.10 12.79 -17.80
C CYS A 273 11.78 11.93 -18.86
N ARG A 274 11.35 12.02 -20.12
CA ARG A 274 11.98 11.33 -21.25
C ARG A 274 13.45 11.72 -21.44
N GLU A 275 13.81 12.97 -21.16
CA GLU A 275 15.18 13.47 -21.31
C GLU A 275 16.03 13.31 -20.05
N LEU A 276 15.43 13.46 -18.86
CA LEU A 276 16.16 13.61 -17.61
C LEU A 276 16.28 12.32 -16.80
N LEU A 277 15.40 11.33 -17.03
CA LEU A 277 15.47 10.06 -16.34
C LEU A 277 16.38 9.08 -17.06
N ASP A 278 17.20 8.36 -16.30
CA ASP A 278 18.14 7.35 -16.83
C ASP A 278 17.49 5.97 -16.98
N GLY A 279 16.30 5.78 -16.43
CA GLY A 279 15.56 4.52 -16.51
C GLY A 279 14.31 4.51 -15.62
N PHE A 280 13.60 3.38 -15.67
CA PHE A 280 12.38 3.14 -14.92
C PHE A 280 12.44 1.80 -14.20
N VAL A 281 11.96 1.78 -12.95
CA VAL A 281 11.68 0.57 -12.19
C VAL A 281 10.18 0.51 -11.90
N THR A 282 9.56 -0.65 -12.11
CA THR A 282 8.16 -0.86 -11.74
C THR A 282 8.08 -1.79 -10.55
N VAL A 283 7.27 -1.42 -9.55
CA VAL A 283 7.13 -2.15 -8.29
C VAL A 283 5.71 -2.69 -8.12
N THR A 284 5.60 -3.86 -7.52
CA THR A 284 4.34 -4.47 -7.13
C THR A 284 3.83 -3.92 -5.80
N ASN A 285 2.55 -4.13 -5.52
CA ASN A 285 1.97 -3.74 -4.23
C ASN A 285 2.62 -4.49 -3.06
N ASP A 286 3.09 -5.72 -3.26
CA ASP A 286 3.75 -6.51 -2.23
C ASP A 286 5.14 -5.98 -1.91
N GLU A 287 5.94 -5.62 -2.92
CA GLU A 287 7.23 -4.95 -2.73
C GLU A 287 7.08 -3.60 -2.02
N VAL A 288 6.02 -2.85 -2.34
CA VAL A 288 5.71 -1.60 -1.62
C VAL A 288 5.38 -1.88 -0.15
N CYS A 289 4.58 -2.91 0.15
CA CYS A 289 4.28 -3.29 1.53
C CYS A 289 5.53 -3.74 2.30
N GLN A 290 6.44 -4.49 1.65
CA GLN A 290 7.73 -4.87 2.22
C GLN A 290 8.62 -3.64 2.50
N ALA A 291 8.62 -2.66 1.59
CA ALA A 291 9.35 -1.41 1.79
C ALA A 291 8.78 -0.59 2.96
N ILE A 292 7.44 -0.53 3.14
CA ILE A 292 6.82 0.11 4.31
C ILE A 292 7.27 -0.58 5.60
N ARG A 293 7.31 -1.90 5.61
CA ARG A 293 7.81 -2.67 6.77
C ARG A 293 9.28 -2.39 7.04
N SER A 294 10.13 -2.32 6.00
CA SER A 294 11.54 -1.99 6.13
C SER A 294 11.73 -0.58 6.72
N LEU A 295 10.89 0.39 6.32
CA LEU A 295 10.88 1.75 6.89
C LEU A 295 10.40 1.75 8.34
N TRP A 296 9.40 0.94 8.69
CA TRP A 296 9.01 0.75 10.08
C TRP A 296 10.16 0.21 10.93
N ASN A 297 10.90 -0.78 10.44
CA ASN A 297 12.02 -1.36 11.16
C ASN A 297 13.17 -0.36 11.31
N ALA A 298 13.53 0.36 10.25
CA ALA A 298 14.64 1.29 10.23
C ALA A 298 14.36 2.62 10.96
N LEU A 299 13.13 3.16 10.83
CA LEU A 299 12.79 4.52 11.28
C LEU A 299 11.61 4.60 12.23
N ARG A 300 10.85 3.53 12.44
CA ARG A 300 9.54 3.52 13.12
C ARG A 300 8.51 4.44 12.46
N VAL A 301 8.50 4.46 11.13
CA VAL A 301 7.62 5.29 10.31
C VAL A 301 6.80 4.42 9.39
N VAL A 302 5.52 4.76 9.26
CA VAL A 302 4.61 4.14 8.30
C VAL A 302 4.21 5.20 7.26
N PRO A 303 4.93 5.29 6.12
CA PRO A 303 4.53 6.17 5.03
C PRO A 303 3.28 5.64 4.32
N GLU A 304 2.62 6.49 3.55
CA GLU A 304 1.62 6.03 2.58
C GLU A 304 2.26 5.12 1.50
N PRO A 305 1.51 4.21 0.85
CA PRO A 305 2.09 3.30 -0.14
C PRO A 305 2.93 4.00 -1.21
N SER A 306 2.44 5.09 -1.79
CA SER A 306 3.21 5.89 -2.75
C SER A 306 4.52 6.45 -2.17
N GLY A 307 4.56 6.71 -0.85
CA GLY A 307 5.75 7.19 -0.14
C GLY A 307 6.86 6.16 0.01
N ALA A 308 6.54 4.88 -0.10
CA ALA A 308 7.50 3.78 0.03
C ALA A 308 8.03 3.23 -1.31
N MET A 309 7.42 3.61 -2.44
CA MET A 309 7.77 3.06 -3.76
C MET A 309 9.25 3.24 -4.11
N GLY A 310 9.85 4.38 -3.76
CA GLY A 310 11.28 4.62 -4.01
C GLY A 310 12.19 3.62 -3.29
N LEU A 311 11.86 3.22 -2.07
CA LEU A 311 12.61 2.18 -1.36
C LEU A 311 12.35 0.80 -1.95
N ALA A 312 11.11 0.48 -2.36
CA ALA A 312 10.80 -0.78 -3.03
C ALA A 312 11.65 -0.96 -4.29
N ALA A 313 11.76 0.09 -5.12
CA ALA A 313 12.58 0.07 -6.32
C ALA A 313 14.08 -0.06 -6.02
N LEU A 314 14.57 0.59 -4.98
CA LEU A 314 15.96 0.46 -4.54
C LEU A 314 16.28 -0.97 -4.11
N LEU A 315 15.40 -1.59 -3.34
CA LEU A 315 15.58 -2.98 -2.88
C LEU A 315 15.59 -3.96 -4.07
N GLN A 316 14.67 -3.78 -5.03
CA GLN A 316 14.63 -4.57 -6.27
C GLN A 316 15.93 -4.41 -7.09
N ASP A 317 16.45 -3.17 -7.25
CA ASP A 317 17.72 -2.91 -7.94
C ASP A 317 18.92 -3.46 -7.18
N TRP A 318 18.89 -3.49 -5.85
CA TRP A 318 19.92 -4.11 -5.04
C TRP A 318 19.96 -5.63 -5.23
N GLU A 319 18.81 -6.29 -5.16
CA GLU A 319 18.67 -7.74 -5.37
C GLU A 319 19.07 -8.15 -6.80
N ALA A 320 18.78 -7.31 -7.78
CA ALA A 320 19.19 -7.51 -9.17
C ALA A 320 20.69 -7.23 -9.42
N GLY A 321 21.46 -6.76 -8.44
CA GLY A 321 22.87 -6.40 -8.60
C GLY A 321 23.12 -5.12 -9.39
N ASN A 322 22.11 -4.28 -9.59
CA ASN A 322 22.22 -3.00 -10.29
C ASN A 322 22.88 -1.91 -9.45
N ILE A 323 22.88 -2.05 -8.13
CA ILE A 323 23.54 -1.16 -7.17
C ILE A 323 24.81 -1.85 -6.65
N LYS A 324 25.94 -1.14 -6.67
CA LYS A 324 27.19 -1.67 -6.14
C LYS A 324 27.33 -1.39 -4.64
N PRO A 325 28.05 -2.22 -3.88
CA PRO A 325 28.43 -1.92 -2.50
C PRO A 325 29.06 -0.53 -2.37
N GLY A 326 28.59 0.25 -1.39
CA GLY A 326 29.07 1.60 -1.13
C GLY A 326 28.46 2.70 -2.03
N GLU A 327 27.72 2.38 -3.09
CA GLU A 327 26.97 3.39 -3.87
C GLU A 327 26.02 4.17 -2.94
N LYS A 328 25.93 5.47 -3.17
CA LYS A 328 25.13 6.38 -2.38
C LYS A 328 23.78 6.62 -3.06
N CYS A 329 22.73 6.14 -2.44
CA CYS A 329 21.39 6.14 -2.99
C CYS A 329 20.43 7.04 -2.19
N LEU A 330 19.54 7.73 -2.89
CA LEU A 330 18.47 8.53 -2.31
C LEU A 330 17.10 7.95 -2.65
N VAL A 331 16.26 7.82 -1.63
CA VAL A 331 14.83 7.57 -1.79
C VAL A 331 14.04 8.74 -1.21
N VAL A 332 12.85 8.98 -1.76
CA VAL A 332 11.96 10.03 -1.25
C VAL A 332 10.79 9.38 -0.51
N LEU A 333 10.66 9.63 0.79
CA LEU A 333 9.44 9.32 1.52
C LEU A 333 8.44 10.44 1.24
N SER A 334 7.71 10.32 0.15
CA SER A 334 6.96 11.40 -0.46
C SER A 334 5.72 11.85 0.32
N GLY A 335 5.21 10.98 1.21
CA GLY A 335 4.08 11.29 2.08
C GLY A 335 3.81 10.21 3.12
N GLY A 336 3.03 10.60 4.15
CA GLY A 336 2.60 9.77 5.26
C GLY A 336 1.09 9.79 5.51
N ASN A 337 0.28 10.23 4.55
CA ASN A 337 -1.18 10.38 4.67
C ASN A 337 -1.94 9.07 4.38
N MET A 338 -1.42 7.95 4.90
CA MET A 338 -2.07 6.66 4.74
C MET A 338 -3.38 6.59 5.53
N ASP A 339 -4.42 6.03 4.93
CA ASP A 339 -5.62 5.66 5.67
C ASP A 339 -5.29 4.52 6.64
N PHE A 340 -5.60 4.71 7.92
CA PHE A 340 -5.31 3.72 8.96
C PHE A 340 -5.97 2.35 8.66
N SER A 341 -7.10 2.33 7.97
CA SER A 341 -7.77 1.09 7.54
C SER A 341 -6.91 0.25 6.58
N GLN A 342 -5.99 0.88 5.82
CA GLN A 342 -5.06 0.18 4.94
C GLN A 342 -3.91 -0.50 5.69
N LEU A 343 -3.65 -0.12 6.96
CA LEU A 343 -2.55 -0.68 7.73
C LEU A 343 -2.65 -2.20 7.88
N GLY A 344 -3.88 -2.72 8.05
CA GLY A 344 -4.12 -4.15 8.10
C GLY A 344 -3.72 -4.88 6.80
N VAL A 345 -4.03 -4.27 5.65
CA VAL A 345 -3.66 -4.81 4.33
C VAL A 345 -2.14 -4.77 4.14
N VAL A 346 -1.51 -3.64 4.50
CA VAL A 346 -0.04 -3.49 4.43
C VAL A 346 0.65 -4.51 5.34
N ALA A 347 0.18 -4.69 6.57
CA ALA A 347 0.74 -5.67 7.51
C ALA A 347 0.60 -7.11 6.99
N ALA A 348 -0.56 -7.46 6.42
CA ALA A 348 -0.80 -8.79 5.86
C ALA A 348 0.08 -9.08 4.65
N ARG A 349 0.27 -8.11 3.74
CA ARG A 349 1.09 -8.26 2.53
C ARG A 349 2.58 -8.06 2.77
N GLY A 350 2.95 -7.16 3.69
CA GLY A 350 4.34 -6.89 4.09
C GLY A 350 4.88 -7.90 5.10
N GLY A 351 4.06 -8.78 5.66
CA GLY A 351 4.42 -9.79 6.66
C GLY A 351 5.38 -10.87 6.18
N VAL A 352 5.65 -10.89 4.90
CA VAL A 352 6.63 -11.79 4.29
C VAL A 352 8.04 -11.23 4.51
N SER A 353 8.73 -11.82 5.49
CA SER A 353 10.19 -12.00 5.52
C SER A 353 11.16 -10.90 5.95
N GLU A 354 11.38 -10.75 7.25
CA GLU A 354 12.78 -10.73 7.75
C GLU A 354 13.26 -12.16 8.10
N THR A 355 12.33 -13.11 8.09
CA THR A 355 12.57 -14.51 8.45
C THR A 355 12.32 -15.48 7.30
N ASN A 356 12.24 -15.03 6.05
CA ASN A 356 11.79 -15.84 4.91
C ASN A 356 10.44 -16.56 5.14
N ARG A 357 9.54 -16.00 5.97
CA ARG A 357 8.25 -16.60 6.28
C ARG A 357 7.15 -16.06 5.39
N THR A 358 6.36 -16.94 4.83
CA THR A 358 5.15 -16.63 4.06
C THR A 358 3.91 -17.12 4.79
N LEU A 359 2.79 -16.41 4.64
CA LEU A 359 1.49 -16.92 5.06
C LEU A 359 0.90 -17.70 3.89
N ARG A 360 0.76 -19.03 4.08
CA ARG A 360 0.06 -19.90 3.12
C ARG A 360 -1.16 -20.51 3.77
N TYR A 361 -2.20 -20.70 2.98
CA TYR A 361 -3.40 -21.43 3.39
C TYR A 361 -3.37 -22.83 2.79
N LEU A 362 -3.28 -23.82 3.65
CA LEU A 362 -3.21 -25.22 3.26
C LEU A 362 -4.53 -25.92 3.62
N ARG A 363 -5.18 -26.50 2.62
CA ARG A 363 -6.32 -27.41 2.76
C ARG A 363 -5.79 -28.83 2.92
N ILE A 364 -6.07 -29.48 4.04
CA ILE A 364 -5.50 -30.80 4.37
C ILE A 364 -6.64 -31.79 4.62
N PRO A 365 -6.72 -32.93 3.88
CA PRO A 365 -7.75 -33.93 4.13
C PRO A 365 -7.58 -34.58 5.50
N MET A 366 -8.67 -34.71 6.25
CA MET A 366 -8.68 -35.21 7.63
C MET A 366 -9.83 -36.20 7.82
N GLU A 367 -9.56 -37.37 8.42
CA GLU A 367 -10.62 -38.31 8.79
C GLU A 367 -11.51 -37.74 9.92
N THR A 368 -12.80 -38.09 9.89
CA THR A 368 -13.78 -37.72 10.91
C THR A 368 -13.67 -38.61 12.16
N LYS A 369 -12.53 -38.54 12.85
CA LYS A 369 -12.30 -39.31 14.08
C LYS A 369 -11.83 -38.37 15.20
N ARG A 370 -12.13 -38.80 16.46
CA ARG A 370 -11.66 -38.05 17.65
C ARG A 370 -10.14 -37.84 17.61
N GLY A 371 -9.69 -36.64 17.93
CA GLY A 371 -8.28 -36.29 18.05
C GLY A 371 -7.50 -36.20 16.75
N GLN A 372 -8.14 -36.33 15.58
CA GLN A 372 -7.41 -36.26 14.30
C GLN A 372 -6.76 -34.88 14.07
N ILE A 373 -7.46 -33.78 14.38
CA ILE A 373 -6.87 -32.43 14.22
C ILE A 373 -5.58 -32.28 15.02
N LEU A 374 -5.47 -32.91 16.20
CA LEU A 374 -4.25 -32.91 16.99
C LEU A 374 -3.09 -33.61 16.32
N LYS A 375 -3.37 -34.70 15.58
CA LYS A 375 -2.33 -35.40 14.82
C LYS A 375 -1.70 -34.50 13.76
N TYR A 376 -2.48 -33.57 13.19
CA TYR A 376 -1.98 -32.60 12.22
C TYR A 376 -1.23 -31.46 12.90
N LEU A 377 -1.82 -30.90 13.97
CA LEU A 377 -1.20 -29.81 14.74
C LEU A 377 0.14 -30.23 15.37
N ASN A 378 0.26 -31.49 15.81
CA ASN A 378 1.51 -32.02 16.39
C ASN A 378 2.63 -32.22 15.35
N HIS A 379 2.36 -32.03 14.06
CA HIS A 379 3.34 -32.15 12.98
C HIS A 379 3.69 -30.80 12.35
N ILE A 380 3.17 -29.71 12.93
CA ILE A 380 3.62 -28.37 12.57
C ILE A 380 5.03 -28.21 13.14
N PRO A 381 6.05 -27.90 12.32
CA PRO A 381 7.42 -27.74 12.78
C PRO A 381 7.56 -26.66 13.85
N GLU A 382 8.58 -26.78 14.70
CA GLU A 382 8.87 -25.75 15.69
C GLU A 382 9.15 -24.40 15.02
N GLY A 383 8.62 -23.33 15.60
CA GLY A 383 8.76 -21.97 15.09
C GLY A 383 7.75 -21.58 14.02
N VAL A 384 6.92 -22.51 13.52
CA VAL A 384 5.78 -22.20 12.63
C VAL A 384 4.63 -21.59 13.45
N GLN A 385 3.98 -20.56 12.90
CA GLN A 385 2.84 -19.92 13.57
C GLN A 385 1.54 -20.19 12.82
N LEU A 386 0.55 -20.69 13.55
CA LEU A 386 -0.80 -20.86 13.05
C LEU A 386 -1.54 -19.52 13.15
N MET A 387 -1.88 -18.94 12.01
CA MET A 387 -2.49 -17.60 11.90
C MET A 387 -4.01 -17.67 11.71
N ASP A 388 -4.51 -18.73 11.08
CA ASP A 388 -5.90 -18.90 10.71
C ASP A 388 -6.27 -20.38 10.72
N VAL A 389 -7.50 -20.70 11.14
CA VAL A 389 -8.08 -22.03 10.95
C VAL A 389 -9.54 -21.88 10.58
N GLN A 390 -9.92 -22.50 9.47
CA GLN A 390 -11.27 -22.53 8.96
C GLN A 390 -11.71 -23.99 8.81
N PHE A 391 -12.67 -24.38 9.62
CA PHE A 391 -13.19 -25.74 9.62
C PHE A 391 -14.67 -25.79 9.93
N GLY A 392 -15.42 -26.51 9.11
CA GLY A 392 -16.79 -26.91 9.37
C GLY A 392 -16.99 -28.34 8.90
N ARG A 393 -17.56 -29.19 9.77
CA ARG A 393 -17.79 -30.58 9.44
C ARG A 393 -18.95 -30.72 8.46
N LEU A 394 -18.68 -31.35 7.34
CA LEU A 394 -19.65 -31.74 6.32
C LEU A 394 -19.97 -33.24 6.41
N LYS A 395 -20.98 -33.69 5.66
CA LYS A 395 -21.30 -35.11 5.51
C LYS A 395 -20.12 -35.85 4.87
N GLY A 396 -19.72 -36.98 5.47
CA GLY A 396 -18.66 -37.84 4.96
C GLY A 396 -17.57 -38.13 5.98
N ASP A 397 -16.73 -39.12 5.65
CA ASP A 397 -15.67 -39.62 6.53
C ASP A 397 -14.37 -38.79 6.40
N ILE A 398 -14.22 -38.01 5.35
CA ILE A 398 -13.07 -37.14 5.12
C ILE A 398 -13.55 -35.68 5.13
N GLN A 399 -12.86 -34.86 5.88
CA GLN A 399 -13.07 -33.42 6.03
C GLN A 399 -11.87 -32.66 5.50
N HIS A 400 -12.03 -31.39 5.18
CA HIS A 400 -10.99 -30.57 4.56
C HIS A 400 -10.79 -29.24 5.32
N PRO A 401 -10.22 -29.27 6.54
CA PRO A 401 -9.86 -28.03 7.24
C PRO A 401 -8.83 -27.22 6.44
N VAL A 402 -8.92 -25.91 6.57
CA VAL A 402 -7.96 -24.96 6.01
C VAL A 402 -7.15 -24.36 7.14
N PHE A 403 -5.83 -24.41 7.03
CA PHE A 403 -4.89 -23.85 7.99
C PHE A 403 -4.11 -22.70 7.35
N GLY A 404 -4.23 -21.50 7.88
CA GLY A 404 -3.38 -20.36 7.56
C GLY A 404 -2.10 -20.42 8.41
N ILE A 405 -0.99 -20.71 7.75
CA ILE A 405 0.29 -21.01 8.38
C ILE A 405 1.32 -19.96 7.97
N LEU A 406 2.01 -19.37 8.93
CA LEU A 406 3.16 -18.49 8.71
C LEU A 406 4.44 -19.27 8.95
N GLY A 407 5.20 -19.54 7.87
CA GLY A 407 6.42 -20.35 7.92
C GLY A 407 7.38 -20.03 6.77
N THR A 408 8.62 -20.59 6.83
CA THR A 408 9.59 -20.52 5.73
C THR A 408 9.30 -21.59 4.68
N ASP A 409 9.90 -21.49 3.49
CA ASP A 409 9.75 -22.49 2.43
C ASP A 409 10.28 -23.87 2.87
N GLU A 410 11.35 -23.91 3.68
CA GLU A 410 11.87 -25.15 4.25
C GLU A 410 10.86 -25.79 5.21
N GLN A 411 10.18 -24.97 6.05
CA GLN A 411 9.15 -25.43 6.98
C GLN A 411 7.91 -25.94 6.23
N PHE A 412 7.51 -25.30 5.13
CA PHE A 412 6.43 -25.80 4.27
C PHE A 412 6.82 -27.14 3.61
N ALA A 413 8.04 -27.26 3.10
CA ALA A 413 8.54 -28.51 2.55
C ALA A 413 8.61 -29.64 3.61
N GLU A 414 8.85 -29.30 4.89
CA GLU A 414 8.81 -30.25 6.01
C GLU A 414 7.38 -30.70 6.29
N ILE A 415 6.40 -29.78 6.32
CA ILE A 415 4.97 -30.10 6.46
C ILE A 415 4.52 -31.03 5.34
N GLU A 416 4.83 -30.71 4.10
CA GLU A 416 4.47 -31.52 2.94
C GLU A 416 5.07 -32.93 3.00
N ARG A 417 6.35 -33.05 3.38
CA ARG A 417 7.00 -34.35 3.57
C ARG A 417 6.34 -35.17 4.69
N GLY A 418 6.01 -34.52 5.81
CA GLY A 418 5.33 -35.16 6.94
C GLY A 418 3.93 -35.68 6.59
N LEU A 419 3.20 -34.94 5.72
CA LEU A 419 1.91 -35.38 5.20
C LEU A 419 2.06 -36.52 4.19
N ALA A 420 3.01 -36.42 3.25
CA ALA A 420 3.27 -37.44 2.22
C ALA A 420 3.65 -38.81 2.81
N GLN A 421 4.41 -38.85 3.92
CA GLN A 421 4.74 -40.07 4.65
C GLN A 421 3.51 -40.83 5.18
N ARG A 422 2.36 -40.14 5.22
CA ARG A 422 1.06 -40.69 5.69
C ARG A 422 0.07 -40.91 4.56
N GLY A 423 0.50 -40.75 3.31
CA GLY A 423 -0.36 -40.81 2.15
C GLY A 423 -1.33 -39.63 2.01
N LEU A 424 -1.02 -38.50 2.64
CA LEU A 424 -1.80 -37.26 2.57
C LEU A 424 -1.09 -36.24 1.72
N ALA A 425 -1.86 -35.35 1.06
CA ALA A 425 -1.34 -34.20 0.35
C ALA A 425 -2.07 -32.95 0.84
N ALA A 426 -1.33 -31.87 1.06
CA ALA A 426 -1.92 -30.54 1.26
C ALA A 426 -2.15 -29.89 -0.10
N GLU A 427 -3.25 -29.16 -0.22
CA GLU A 427 -3.56 -28.30 -1.34
C GLU A 427 -3.29 -26.85 -0.92
N ASP A 428 -2.47 -26.12 -1.67
CA ASP A 428 -2.28 -24.67 -1.43
C ASP A 428 -3.49 -23.92 -1.99
N VAL A 429 -4.28 -23.34 -1.10
CA VAL A 429 -5.52 -22.60 -1.38
C VAL A 429 -5.38 -21.13 -0.97
N THR A 430 -4.15 -20.62 -0.98
CA THR A 430 -3.82 -19.26 -0.51
C THR A 430 -4.59 -18.17 -1.26
N HIS A 431 -4.95 -18.43 -2.51
CA HIS A 431 -5.63 -17.44 -3.36
C HIS A 431 -7.09 -17.80 -3.69
N ASP A 432 -7.64 -18.86 -3.07
CA ASP A 432 -9.01 -19.29 -3.31
C ASP A 432 -10.03 -18.37 -2.64
N ASP A 433 -11.06 -17.95 -3.38
CA ASP A 433 -12.05 -16.99 -2.91
C ASP A 433 -12.81 -17.47 -1.68
N ASP A 434 -13.18 -18.76 -1.59
CA ASP A 434 -13.88 -19.33 -0.44
C ASP A 434 -13.05 -19.23 0.86
N VAL A 435 -11.73 -19.33 0.75
CA VAL A 435 -10.79 -19.17 1.86
C VAL A 435 -10.61 -17.70 2.21
N LEU A 436 -10.40 -16.83 1.21
CA LEU A 436 -10.21 -15.39 1.40
C LEU A 436 -11.44 -14.73 2.03
N PHE A 437 -12.65 -15.13 1.59
CA PHE A 437 -13.92 -14.65 2.13
C PHE A 437 -14.43 -15.45 3.35
N ARG A 438 -13.66 -16.46 3.81
CA ARG A 438 -13.95 -17.29 4.98
C ARG A 438 -15.34 -17.98 4.91
N MET A 439 -15.63 -18.60 3.79
CA MET A 439 -16.90 -19.33 3.58
C MET A 439 -16.85 -20.71 4.27
N ILE A 440 -17.07 -20.73 5.59
CA ILE A 440 -17.03 -21.94 6.40
C ILE A 440 -18.42 -22.57 6.44
N SER A 441 -18.60 -23.63 5.67
CA SER A 441 -19.83 -24.43 5.67
C SER A 441 -19.75 -25.56 6.67
N TYR A 442 -20.87 -25.90 7.33
CA TYR A 442 -20.98 -27.10 8.15
C TYR A 442 -22.38 -27.72 8.05
N ASP A 443 -22.48 -29.03 8.28
CA ASP A 443 -23.73 -29.77 8.17
C ASP A 443 -24.24 -30.16 9.57
N ARG A 444 -25.28 -29.46 10.04
CA ARG A 444 -25.88 -29.65 11.36
C ARG A 444 -26.62 -30.99 11.51
N VAL A 445 -27.21 -31.48 10.41
CA VAL A 445 -28.08 -32.69 10.44
C VAL A 445 -27.33 -33.95 10.91
N HIS A 446 -26.02 -33.94 10.72
CA HIS A 446 -25.15 -35.08 11.03
C HIS A 446 -24.36 -34.93 12.34
N LEU A 447 -24.64 -33.89 13.17
CA LEU A 447 -23.95 -33.63 14.43
C LEU A 447 -24.77 -34.15 15.62
N SER A 448 -24.11 -34.93 16.49
CA SER A 448 -24.69 -35.38 17.76
C SER A 448 -24.36 -34.36 18.85
N HIS A 449 -25.37 -33.82 19.50
CA HIS A 449 -25.25 -32.88 20.64
C HIS A 449 -24.17 -31.79 20.46
N PRO A 450 -24.16 -30.99 19.36
CA PRO A 450 -23.15 -29.98 19.17
C PRO A 450 -23.32 -28.80 20.14
N VAL A 451 -22.23 -28.33 20.70
CA VAL A 451 -22.18 -27.15 21.57
C VAL A 451 -21.11 -26.20 21.03
N PHE A 452 -21.44 -24.91 20.93
CA PHE A 452 -20.53 -23.89 20.45
C PHE A 452 -20.06 -23.03 21.60
N PHE A 453 -18.75 -22.79 21.63
CA PHE A 453 -18.07 -21.98 22.62
C PHE A 453 -17.30 -20.83 21.96
N VAL A 454 -17.26 -19.70 22.64
CA VAL A 454 -16.23 -18.69 22.42
C VAL A 454 -15.14 -18.94 23.46
N ILE A 455 -13.92 -19.15 22.97
CA ILE A 455 -12.75 -19.46 23.81
C ILE A 455 -11.75 -18.32 23.64
N GLU A 456 -11.22 -17.84 24.76
CA GLU A 456 -10.11 -16.89 24.80
C GLU A 456 -8.87 -17.61 25.37
N PHE A 457 -7.76 -17.52 24.64
CA PHE A 457 -6.49 -18.16 25.02
C PHE A 457 -5.32 -17.21 24.79
N PRO A 458 -4.18 -17.38 25.54
CA PRO A 458 -2.98 -16.59 25.31
C PRO A 458 -2.46 -16.78 23.88
N GLU A 459 -2.15 -15.70 23.18
CA GLU A 459 -1.55 -15.73 21.86
C GLU A 459 -0.07 -16.13 21.94
N ARG A 460 0.18 -17.41 22.18
CA ARG A 460 1.50 -18.04 22.17
C ARG A 460 1.48 -19.35 21.38
N PRO A 461 2.61 -19.72 20.76
CA PRO A 461 2.73 -21.03 20.12
C PRO A 461 2.30 -22.17 21.05
N GLY A 462 1.49 -23.10 20.52
CA GLY A 462 1.04 -24.28 21.26
C GLY A 462 -0.19 -24.11 22.17
N ALA A 463 -0.66 -22.89 22.48
CA ALA A 463 -1.79 -22.70 23.38
C ALA A 463 -3.06 -23.42 22.92
N PHE A 464 -3.39 -23.33 21.63
CA PHE A 464 -4.52 -24.05 21.04
C PHE A 464 -4.31 -25.57 21.02
N GLN A 465 -3.10 -26.05 20.77
CA GLN A 465 -2.76 -27.47 20.82
C GLN A 465 -2.96 -28.04 22.21
N GLU A 466 -2.52 -27.32 23.25
CA GLU A 466 -2.72 -27.72 24.65
C GLU A 466 -4.21 -27.86 25.00
N PHE A 467 -5.01 -26.85 24.60
CA PHE A 467 -6.46 -26.88 24.77
C PHE A 467 -7.09 -28.11 24.10
N MET A 468 -6.80 -28.28 22.81
CA MET A 468 -7.35 -29.38 22.01
C MET A 468 -6.88 -30.77 22.51
N SER A 469 -5.65 -30.87 23.03
CA SER A 469 -5.13 -32.12 23.60
C SER A 469 -5.97 -32.63 24.80
N GLY A 470 -6.48 -31.70 25.60
CA GLY A 470 -7.37 -32.03 26.71
C GLY A 470 -8.81 -32.30 26.27
N VAL A 471 -9.36 -31.41 25.44
CA VAL A 471 -10.77 -31.49 25.00
C VAL A 471 -11.02 -32.66 24.05
N GLY A 472 -10.05 -33.04 23.23
CA GLY A 472 -10.18 -34.14 22.27
C GLY A 472 -10.44 -35.52 22.90
N ARG A 473 -10.32 -35.65 24.22
CA ARG A 473 -10.69 -36.87 24.97
C ARG A 473 -12.20 -37.02 25.14
N TYR A 474 -12.92 -35.89 25.16
CA TYR A 474 -14.36 -35.84 25.47
C TYR A 474 -15.21 -35.54 24.23
N ALA A 475 -14.67 -34.82 23.27
CA ALA A 475 -15.42 -34.27 22.15
C ALA A 475 -14.68 -34.38 20.81
N ASN A 476 -15.46 -34.36 19.72
CA ASN A 476 -14.96 -34.14 18.38
C ASN A 476 -15.09 -32.64 18.02
N LEU A 477 -14.13 -32.10 17.33
CA LEU A 477 -14.28 -30.77 16.73
C LEU A 477 -15.25 -30.87 15.55
N CYS A 478 -16.29 -30.05 15.54
CA CYS A 478 -17.24 -29.96 14.43
C CYS A 478 -17.26 -28.58 13.74
N TYR A 479 -16.75 -27.57 14.41
CA TYR A 479 -16.60 -26.23 13.85
C TYR A 479 -15.41 -25.53 14.50
N PHE A 480 -14.60 -24.83 13.70
CA PHE A 480 -13.53 -24.00 14.22
C PHE A 480 -13.33 -22.77 13.34
N ASN A 481 -13.38 -21.62 13.95
CA ASN A 481 -13.13 -20.34 13.33
C ASN A 481 -12.22 -19.52 14.24
N TYR A 482 -10.97 -19.41 13.85
CA TYR A 482 -9.95 -18.63 14.52
C TYR A 482 -9.19 -17.80 13.49
N LYS A 483 -8.86 -16.56 13.85
CA LYS A 483 -7.98 -15.70 13.11
C LYS A 483 -7.12 -14.90 14.07
N TYR A 484 -5.82 -14.92 13.89
CA TYR A 484 -4.88 -14.12 14.64
C TYR A 484 -5.20 -12.63 14.50
N SER A 485 -5.38 -11.93 15.62
CA SER A 485 -5.77 -10.52 15.67
C SER A 485 -4.63 -9.58 16.03
N GLY A 486 -3.46 -10.10 16.43
CA GLY A 486 -2.35 -9.31 16.96
C GLY A 486 -2.54 -8.88 18.42
N GLU A 487 -3.63 -9.29 19.07
CA GLU A 487 -3.87 -9.06 20.50
C GLU A 487 -3.07 -10.09 21.34
N GLN A 488 -2.90 -9.81 22.63
CA GLN A 488 -2.27 -10.78 23.54
C GLN A 488 -3.18 -11.98 23.85
N VAL A 489 -4.44 -11.88 23.48
CA VAL A 489 -5.49 -12.87 23.70
C VAL A 489 -6.14 -13.23 22.39
N GLY A 490 -5.99 -14.47 21.96
CA GLY A 490 -6.68 -15.03 20.80
C GLY A 490 -8.12 -15.39 21.13
N ARG A 491 -9.02 -15.16 20.17
CA ARG A 491 -10.43 -15.55 20.29
C ARG A 491 -10.80 -16.51 19.19
N ALA A 492 -11.36 -17.66 19.58
CA ALA A 492 -11.86 -18.66 18.65
C ALA A 492 -13.31 -19.00 18.91
N MET A 493 -14.06 -19.26 17.85
CA MET A 493 -15.33 -19.95 17.94
C MET A 493 -15.10 -21.44 17.69
N VAL A 494 -15.44 -22.26 18.67
CA VAL A 494 -15.21 -23.70 18.64
C VAL A 494 -16.54 -24.42 18.78
N GLY A 495 -16.89 -25.26 17.82
CA GLY A 495 -18.00 -26.19 17.89
C GLY A 495 -17.48 -27.56 18.30
N LEU A 496 -18.02 -28.11 19.39
CA LEU A 496 -17.68 -29.43 19.91
C LEU A 496 -18.89 -30.36 19.84
N GLU A 497 -18.69 -31.55 19.32
CA GLU A 497 -19.68 -32.62 19.27
C GLU A 497 -19.41 -33.65 20.37
N PHE A 498 -20.42 -33.96 21.13
CA PHE A 498 -20.34 -34.92 22.22
C PHE A 498 -21.17 -36.19 21.89
N LEU A 499 -20.67 -37.35 22.28
CA LEU A 499 -21.41 -38.61 22.12
C LEU A 499 -22.44 -38.79 23.23
N THR A 500 -22.11 -38.31 24.44
CA THR A 500 -22.98 -38.43 25.63
C THR A 500 -23.07 -37.11 26.37
N VAL A 501 -24.05 -37.00 27.26
CA VAL A 501 -24.22 -35.84 28.15
C VAL A 501 -23.09 -35.81 29.19
N GLU A 502 -22.66 -36.99 29.65
CA GLU A 502 -21.57 -37.16 30.59
C GLU A 502 -20.23 -36.63 30.01
N ASP A 503 -19.93 -36.95 28.75
CA ASP A 503 -18.75 -36.40 28.03
C ASP A 503 -18.79 -34.86 28.00
N ARG A 504 -19.98 -34.27 27.79
CA ARG A 504 -20.17 -32.80 27.78
C ARG A 504 -19.86 -32.18 29.13
N GLU A 505 -20.37 -32.79 30.23
CA GLU A 505 -20.14 -32.29 31.59
C GLU A 505 -18.67 -32.46 32.00
N ALA A 506 -18.06 -33.60 31.67
CA ALA A 506 -16.63 -33.82 31.89
C ALA A 506 -15.76 -32.82 31.12
N CYS A 507 -16.11 -32.50 29.87
CA CYS A 507 -15.42 -31.48 29.07
C CYS A 507 -15.54 -30.08 29.71
N ARG A 508 -16.72 -29.71 30.21
CA ARG A 508 -16.91 -28.43 30.92
C ARG A 508 -16.04 -28.34 32.17
N ALA A 509 -16.04 -29.39 33.00
CA ALA A 509 -15.21 -29.45 34.21
C ALA A 509 -13.72 -29.36 33.87
N PHE A 510 -13.28 -30.03 32.80
CA PHE A 510 -11.91 -29.96 32.31
C PHE A 510 -11.58 -28.55 31.82
N ALA A 511 -12.42 -27.93 30.99
CA ALA A 511 -12.21 -26.60 30.47
C ALA A 511 -12.15 -25.54 31.59
N GLU A 512 -12.99 -25.66 32.62
CA GLU A 512 -12.91 -24.80 33.80
C GLU A 512 -11.57 -24.97 34.56
N SER A 513 -11.02 -26.19 34.64
CA SER A 513 -9.73 -26.43 35.29
C SER A 513 -8.54 -25.83 34.54
N MET A 514 -8.69 -25.53 33.23
CA MET A 514 -7.66 -24.91 32.38
C MET A 514 -7.68 -23.39 32.44
N LYS A 515 -8.68 -22.76 33.04
CA LYS A 515 -8.77 -21.32 33.18
C LYS A 515 -7.59 -20.75 33.97
N GLY A 516 -7.02 -19.66 33.46
CA GLY A 516 -5.84 -19.00 34.03
C GLY A 516 -4.50 -19.64 33.70
N THR A 517 -4.49 -20.79 33.00
CA THR A 517 -3.26 -21.45 32.51
C THR A 517 -3.21 -21.52 30.99
N THR A 518 -4.01 -22.38 30.39
CA THR A 518 -4.05 -22.59 28.92
C THR A 518 -5.14 -21.78 28.26
N ILE A 519 -6.26 -21.51 28.95
CA ILE A 519 -7.32 -20.61 28.45
C ILE A 519 -7.59 -19.50 29.46
N GLN A 520 -7.98 -18.33 28.96
CA GLN A 520 -8.39 -17.22 29.83
C GLN A 520 -9.88 -17.26 30.12
N SER A 521 -10.69 -17.55 29.13
CA SER A 521 -12.12 -17.74 29.29
C SER A 521 -12.68 -18.76 28.30
N ILE A 522 -13.77 -19.43 28.74
CA ILE A 522 -14.62 -20.22 27.87
C ILE A 522 -16.08 -19.87 28.19
N LYS A 523 -16.83 -19.54 27.15
CA LYS A 523 -18.25 -19.20 27.27
C LYS A 523 -19.04 -19.96 26.22
N GLU A 524 -20.05 -20.67 26.64
CA GLU A 524 -21.02 -21.25 25.72
C GLU A 524 -21.77 -20.13 24.98
N MET A 525 -22.03 -20.33 23.72
CA MET A 525 -22.73 -19.34 22.90
C MET A 525 -24.14 -19.10 23.48
N PRO A 526 -24.54 -17.83 23.73
CA PRO A 526 -25.86 -17.51 24.24
C PRO A 526 -26.98 -18.04 23.34
N ASP A 527 -28.08 -18.51 23.95
CA ASP A 527 -29.20 -19.10 23.21
C ASP A 527 -29.81 -18.20 22.12
N ASN A 528 -29.81 -16.89 22.32
CA ASN A 528 -30.28 -15.94 21.33
C ASN A 528 -29.36 -15.86 20.10
N VAL A 529 -28.04 -16.00 20.29
CA VAL A 529 -27.06 -16.05 19.19
C VAL A 529 -27.11 -17.43 18.53
N ARG A 530 -27.17 -18.49 19.33
CA ARG A 530 -27.30 -19.86 18.87
C ARG A 530 -28.51 -20.03 17.95
N ARG A 531 -29.70 -19.53 18.33
CA ARG A 531 -30.90 -19.59 17.49
C ARG A 531 -30.71 -18.84 16.17
N ARG A 532 -30.15 -17.63 16.18
CA ARG A 532 -29.91 -16.88 14.94
C ARG A 532 -28.98 -17.61 13.96
N VAL A 533 -27.92 -18.23 14.48
CA VAL A 533 -26.94 -18.94 13.65
C VAL A 533 -27.47 -20.31 13.22
N LEU A 534 -28.17 -21.03 14.10
CA LEU A 534 -28.59 -22.40 13.85
C LEU A 534 -30.00 -22.50 13.23
N ASP A 535 -30.93 -21.62 13.57
CA ASP A 535 -32.32 -21.68 13.09
C ASP A 535 -32.47 -21.04 11.69
N ASN A 536 -31.67 -20.03 11.37
CA ASN A 536 -31.61 -19.46 10.01
C ASN A 536 -30.92 -20.39 8.99
N MET A 537 -30.29 -21.47 9.42
CA MET A 537 -29.68 -22.49 8.58
C MET A 537 -30.55 -23.74 8.44
N SER A 538 -31.70 -23.82 9.07
CA SER A 538 -32.64 -24.91 8.83
C SER A 538 -33.34 -24.68 7.50
N PRO A 539 -33.30 -25.64 6.56
CA PRO A 539 -34.22 -25.58 5.43
C PRO A 539 -35.64 -25.54 5.98
N ALA A 540 -36.43 -24.59 5.49
CA ALA A 540 -37.84 -24.59 5.75
C ALA A 540 -38.38 -25.95 5.27
N GLN A 541 -39.00 -26.72 6.18
CA GLN A 541 -39.79 -27.83 5.81
C GLN A 541 -41.07 -27.35 5.11
#